data_2f624fa4c7b0fd1161a0c8db03108a86
#
_entry.id   2f624fa4c7b0fd1161a0c8db03108a86
#
_cell.length_a   1.000
_cell.length_b   1.000
_cell.length_c   1.000
_cell.angle_alpha   90.00
_cell.angle_beta   90.00
_cell.angle_gamma   90.00
#
_symmetry.space_group_name_H-M   'P 1'
#
loop_
_entity.id
_entity.type
_entity.pdbx_description
1 polymer ?
#
loop_
_entity_poly.entity_id
_entity_poly.type
_entity_poly.pdbx_seq_one_letter_code
_entity_poly.pdbx_strand_id
1 'polypeptide(L)' 'LDARPIALLVQEASQYTSQVYIEIDNKKINAKSIMGMMSLKLAGGEKLMVVTDGVDEGEAAQGIEAFFANR' A
#
# COMPACT_ATOMS: atom_id res chain seq x y z
N LEU A 1 4.09 -11.89 -13.87
CA LEU A 1 3.78 -11.03 -12.77
C LEU A 1 2.28 -10.76 -12.70
N ASP A 2 1.68 -11.04 -11.57
CA ASP A 2 0.24 -10.90 -11.42
C ASP A 2 -0.07 -9.52 -10.84
N ALA A 3 -0.83 -8.72 -11.58
CA ALA A 3 -1.19 -7.38 -11.16
C ALA A 3 -2.39 -7.34 -10.20
N ARG A 4 -3.09 -8.47 -10.01
CA ARG A 4 -4.27 -8.48 -9.17
C ARG A 4 -4.00 -8.09 -7.72
N PRO A 5 -2.92 -8.55 -7.08
CA PRO A 5 -2.64 -8.10 -5.71
C PRO A 5 -2.43 -6.60 -5.63
N ILE A 6 -1.78 -6.03 -6.64
CA ILE A 6 -1.54 -4.58 -6.66
C ILE A 6 -2.86 -3.82 -6.81
N ALA A 7 -3.73 -4.28 -7.70
CA ALA A 7 -5.03 -3.64 -7.88
C ALA A 7 -5.87 -3.71 -6.62
N LEU A 8 -5.84 -4.84 -5.92
CA LEU A 8 -6.58 -4.99 -4.67
C LEU A 8 -6.02 -4.09 -3.58
N LEU A 9 -4.71 -3.91 -3.55
CA LEU A 9 -4.08 -3.02 -2.58
C LEU A 9 -4.50 -1.57 -2.84
N VAL A 10 -4.56 -1.15 -4.10
CA VAL A 10 -5.01 0.18 -4.45
C VAL A 10 -6.46 0.38 -4.02
N GLN A 11 -7.31 -0.63 -4.23
CA GLN A 11 -8.70 -0.57 -3.80
C GLN A 11 -8.79 -0.43 -2.29
N GLU A 12 -7.98 -1.18 -1.55
CA GLU A 12 -7.97 -1.09 -0.10
C GLU A 12 -7.57 0.32 0.36
N ALA A 13 -6.48 0.84 -0.19
CA ALA A 13 -6.01 2.16 0.17
C ALA A 13 -7.02 3.25 -0.17
N SER A 14 -7.76 3.05 -1.25
CA SER A 14 -8.72 4.06 -1.72
C SER A 14 -9.95 4.18 -0.84
N GLN A 15 -10.18 3.22 0.07
CA GLN A 15 -11.30 3.29 1.01
C GLN A 15 -11.11 4.38 2.07
N TYR A 16 -9.86 4.79 2.29
CA TYR A 16 -9.54 5.71 3.38
C TYR A 16 -9.39 7.13 2.86
N THR A 17 -9.75 8.09 3.69
CA THR A 17 -9.58 9.50 3.37
C THR A 17 -8.11 9.90 3.46
N SER A 18 -7.38 9.29 4.38
CA SER A 18 -5.98 9.60 4.61
C SER A 18 -5.14 9.28 3.40
N GLN A 19 -4.00 9.96 3.30
CA GLN A 19 -2.99 9.59 2.32
C GLN A 19 -2.32 8.32 2.77
N VAL A 20 -2.05 7.42 1.82
CA VAL A 20 -1.44 6.13 2.09
C VAL A 20 -0.25 5.97 1.16
N TYR A 21 0.90 5.72 1.75
CA TYR A 21 2.14 5.53 1.01
C TYR A 21 2.79 4.22 1.42
N ILE A 22 3.46 3.59 0.47
CA ILE A 22 4.29 2.42 0.72
C ILE A 22 5.73 2.84 0.48
N GLU A 23 6.59 2.69 1.49
CA GLU A 23 8.01 2.97 1.35
C GLU A 23 8.77 1.67 1.23
N ILE A 24 9.58 1.58 0.19
CA ILE A 24 10.41 0.42 -0.07
C ILE A 24 11.66 0.89 -0.80
N ASP A 25 12.83 0.45 -0.36
CA ASP A 25 14.11 0.77 -0.99
C ASP A 25 14.29 2.27 -1.21
N ASN A 26 13.97 3.08 -0.20
CA ASN A 26 14.07 4.54 -0.23
C ASN A 26 13.10 5.20 -1.21
N LYS A 27 12.12 4.47 -1.71
CA LYS A 27 11.08 5.03 -2.56
C LYS A 27 9.79 5.12 -1.78
N LYS A 28 9.08 6.22 -1.99
CA LYS A 28 7.79 6.45 -1.35
C LYS A 28 6.74 6.49 -2.45
N ILE A 29 5.85 5.52 -2.45
CA ILE A 29 4.90 5.31 -3.53
C ILE A 29 3.49 5.52 -2.99
N ASN A 30 2.69 6.30 -3.71
CA ASN A 30 1.30 6.55 -3.34
C ASN A 30 0.49 5.28 -3.59
N ALA A 31 -0.04 4.70 -2.50
CA ALA A 31 -0.77 3.44 -2.59
C ALA A 31 -2.11 3.59 -3.31
N LYS A 32 -2.60 4.81 -3.49
CA LYS A 32 -3.85 5.04 -4.23
C LYS A 32 -3.62 5.21 -5.73
N SER A 33 -2.36 5.22 -6.16
CA SER A 33 -2.02 5.38 -7.56
C SER A 33 -1.68 4.02 -8.15
N ILE A 34 -2.50 3.54 -9.07
CA ILE A 34 -2.26 2.23 -9.66
C ILE A 34 -0.98 2.23 -10.49
N MET A 35 -0.70 3.33 -11.18
CA MET A 35 0.52 3.42 -11.99
C MET A 35 1.76 3.43 -11.10
N GLY A 36 1.71 4.15 -9.98
CA GLY A 36 2.81 4.15 -9.03
C GLY A 36 3.02 2.77 -8.42
N MET A 37 1.92 2.12 -8.03
CA MET A 37 2.02 0.81 -7.41
C MET A 37 2.47 -0.28 -8.37
N MET A 38 2.21 -0.13 -9.66
CA MET A 38 2.65 -1.11 -10.63
C MET A 38 4.16 -1.11 -10.80
N SER A 39 4.84 -0.04 -10.41
CA SER A 39 6.29 -0.03 -10.41
C SER A 39 6.89 -0.78 -9.23
N LEU A 40 6.05 -1.18 -8.30
CA LEU A 40 6.47 -1.87 -7.08
C LEU A 40 6.66 -3.35 -7.39
N LYS A 41 7.84 -3.87 -7.08
CA LYS A 41 8.11 -5.29 -7.27
C LYS A 41 8.02 -5.98 -5.91
N LEU A 42 6.94 -6.71 -5.72
CA LEU A 42 6.72 -7.44 -4.47
C LEU A 42 7.18 -8.88 -4.67
N ALA A 43 8.48 -9.08 -4.53
CA ALA A 43 9.06 -10.40 -4.68
C ALA A 43 9.01 -11.23 -3.40
N GLY A 44 8.66 -10.58 -2.29
CA GLY A 44 8.64 -11.25 -0.99
C GLY A 44 9.95 -11.04 -0.26
N GLY A 45 9.86 -10.84 1.04
CA GLY A 45 11.06 -10.65 1.88
C GLY A 45 11.53 -9.21 1.96
N GLU A 46 11.03 -8.31 1.15
CA GLU A 46 11.38 -6.91 1.25
C GLU A 46 10.77 -6.31 2.51
N LYS A 47 11.49 -5.34 3.07
CA LYS A 47 10.94 -4.57 4.17
C LYS A 47 10.12 -3.42 3.62
N LEU A 48 8.85 -3.44 3.94
CA LEU A 48 7.92 -2.39 3.55
C LEU A 48 7.58 -1.54 4.77
N MET A 49 7.39 -0.26 4.54
CA MET A 49 6.86 0.62 5.57
C MET A 49 5.59 1.26 5.05
N VAL A 50 4.52 1.15 5.82
CA VAL A 50 3.25 1.79 5.48
C VAL A 50 3.20 3.13 6.18
N VAL A 51 2.98 4.20 5.42
CA VAL A 51 2.88 5.54 5.96
C VAL A 51 1.50 6.08 5.65
N THR A 52 0.76 6.45 6.67
CA THR A 52 -0.57 7.01 6.52
C THR A 52 -0.63 8.37 7.19
N ASP A 53 -1.39 9.30 6.60
CA ASP A 53 -1.49 10.65 7.10
C ASP A 53 -2.88 11.19 6.80
N GLY A 54 -3.65 11.43 7.85
CA GLY A 54 -4.98 11.96 7.71
C GLY A 54 -5.88 11.58 8.88
N VAL A 55 -7.15 11.91 8.74
CA VAL A 55 -8.11 11.79 9.83
C VAL A 55 -8.34 10.33 10.22
N ASP A 56 -8.24 9.39 9.27
CA ASP A 56 -8.42 7.98 9.55
C ASP A 56 -7.13 7.20 9.37
N GLU A 57 -5.99 7.83 9.66
CA GLU A 57 -4.69 7.22 9.42
C GLU A 57 -4.47 5.92 10.19
N GLY A 58 -5.01 5.84 11.41
CA GLY A 58 -4.89 4.61 12.20
C GLY A 58 -5.61 3.44 11.56
N GLU A 59 -6.83 3.68 11.10
CA GLU A 59 -7.61 2.66 10.42
C GLU A 59 -6.98 2.28 9.10
N ALA A 60 -6.46 3.27 8.37
CA ALA A 60 -5.80 3.02 7.10
C ALA A 60 -4.56 2.13 7.30
N ALA A 61 -3.74 2.46 8.29
CA ALA A 61 -2.55 1.66 8.57
C ALA A 61 -2.92 0.23 8.90
N GLN A 62 -3.93 0.03 9.74
CA GLN A 62 -4.36 -1.31 10.12
C GLN A 62 -4.91 -2.08 8.91
N GLY A 63 -5.69 -1.42 8.07
CA GLY A 63 -6.25 -2.07 6.89
C GLY A 63 -5.19 -2.52 5.90
N ILE A 64 -4.19 -1.68 5.68
CA ILE A 64 -3.11 -2.02 4.76
C ILE A 64 -2.24 -3.14 5.34
N GLU A 65 -1.96 -3.08 6.64
CA GLU A 65 -1.17 -4.13 7.29
C GLU A 65 -1.90 -5.47 7.24
N ALA A 66 -3.21 -5.45 7.46
CA ALA A 66 -4.01 -6.66 7.37
C ALA A 66 -4.00 -7.24 5.96
N PHE A 67 -4.03 -6.37 4.96
CA PHE A 67 -3.94 -6.79 3.57
C PHE A 67 -2.65 -7.60 3.33
N PHE A 68 -1.52 -7.07 3.79
CA PHE A 68 -0.25 -7.76 3.61
C PHE A 68 -0.17 -9.04 4.43
N ALA A 69 -0.78 -9.06 5.62
CA ALA A 69 -0.75 -10.25 6.47
C ALA A 69 -1.56 -11.40 5.88
N ASN A 70 -2.58 -11.09 5.09
CA ASN A 70 -3.51 -12.09 4.56
C ASN A 70 -3.25 -12.48 3.11
N ARG A 71 -2.12 -12.05 2.56
CA ARG A 71 -1.77 -12.42 1.20
C ARG A 71 -1.33 -13.86 1.08
#